data_ad232df1739833093c6c831e1905c7b8
#
_entry.id   ad232df1739833093c6c831e1905c7b8
#
_cell.length_a   1.000
_cell.length_b   1.000
_cell.length_c   1.000
_cell.angle_alpha   90.00
_cell.angle_beta   90.00
_cell.angle_gamma   90.00
#
_symmetry.space_group_name_H-M   'P 1'
#
loop_
_entity.id
_entity.type
_entity.pdbx_description
1 polymer ?
#
loop_
_entity_poly.entity_id
_entity_poly.type
_entity_poly.pdbx_seq_one_letter_code
_entity_poly.pdbx_strand_id
1 'polypeptide(L)'
;MPEYLKMEKQDLINEFEAVRKEYEALRSLHLSLDMSRGKPGFDNMDLSEKMFDLVGNDTGFKNIDGIDCRNYGGLDGLIEMKNLFAEILELNPEQIIVGGNSSLNMMFDTIAQAMTHGMGGAPWYECKERKFLCPVPGYDRHFAIAQYFGFKLIPIAMNAEGPDMDAIEEWIKDETVKGIWCVPKYSNPNGITYSDAVVKRMAALKPAARDFRIFWDDAYAVHHLYDTKDELLNIYDECVKCGNPDLPIIFTSSSKITFPGAGVAAQAASPNNVSMLKGRMQYQTIGPDKLNQLRHARMFRNIQDVEKHMKKLADKLRPKFDAVLFELDIQLKGLGVASWTKPNGGYFISLDVLEGCAKRVTELCANAGMTLTPAGATYPYGIDPKDSNIRIAPSFPSVDEITKAAKVLCVAVKYAALEKIINN
;
A
#
# COMPACT_ATOMS: atom_id res chain seq x y z
N MET A 1 -13.47 -2.16 31.22
CA MET A 1 -12.40 -1.85 32.19
C MET A 1 -12.24 -0.33 32.24
N PRO A 2 -11.80 0.27 33.33
CA PRO A 2 -11.47 1.68 33.36
C PRO A 2 -10.23 1.97 32.49
N GLU A 3 -10.14 3.21 31.99
CA GLU A 3 -8.94 3.67 31.28
C GLU A 3 -7.71 3.57 32.18
N TYR A 4 -6.61 2.98 31.72
CA TYR A 4 -5.40 2.79 32.51
C TYR A 4 -4.86 4.12 33.08
N LEU A 5 -4.92 5.19 32.31
CA LEU A 5 -4.48 6.53 32.74
C LEU A 5 -5.32 7.15 33.88
N LYS A 6 -6.48 6.55 34.21
CA LYS A 6 -7.39 7.01 35.28
C LYS A 6 -7.41 6.07 36.50
N MET A 7 -6.60 5.00 36.48
CA MET A 7 -6.54 4.04 37.58
C MET A 7 -5.58 4.50 38.68
N GLU A 8 -5.88 4.10 39.91
CA GLU A 8 -4.96 4.28 41.02
C GLU A 8 -3.70 3.42 40.86
N LYS A 9 -2.58 3.88 41.36
CA LYS A 9 -1.27 3.22 41.18
C LYS A 9 -1.27 1.75 41.61
N GLN A 10 -1.94 1.43 42.73
CA GLN A 10 -2.00 0.05 43.24
C GLN A 10 -2.78 -0.86 42.29
N ASP A 11 -3.86 -0.35 41.68
CA ASP A 11 -4.67 -1.14 40.71
C ASP A 11 -3.90 -1.36 39.42
N LEU A 12 -3.11 -0.35 38.96
CA LEU A 12 -2.20 -0.52 37.82
C LEU A 12 -1.15 -1.60 38.06
N ILE A 13 -0.57 -1.66 39.26
CA ILE A 13 0.42 -2.69 39.63
C ILE A 13 -0.23 -4.07 39.61
N ASN A 14 -1.43 -4.21 40.17
CA ASN A 14 -2.16 -5.47 40.20
C ASN A 14 -2.51 -5.95 38.77
N GLU A 15 -2.97 -5.03 37.91
CA GLU A 15 -3.27 -5.32 36.49
C GLU A 15 -1.99 -5.70 35.74
N PHE A 16 -0.88 -4.99 35.97
CA PHE A 16 0.40 -5.32 35.35
C PHE A 16 0.88 -6.73 35.69
N GLU A 17 0.75 -7.15 36.95
CA GLU A 17 1.11 -8.51 37.35
C GLU A 17 0.22 -9.57 36.68
N ALA A 18 -1.06 -9.28 36.49
CA ALA A 18 -1.96 -10.17 35.75
C ALA A 18 -1.58 -10.28 34.27
N VAL A 19 -1.35 -9.14 33.60
CA VAL A 19 -0.92 -9.08 32.21
C VAL A 19 0.46 -9.73 32.01
N ARG A 20 1.38 -9.55 32.95
CA ARG A 20 2.70 -10.19 32.92
C ARG A 20 2.59 -11.72 32.96
N LYS A 21 1.72 -12.26 33.80
CA LYS A 21 1.47 -13.72 33.85
C LYS A 21 0.86 -14.24 32.54
N GLU A 22 -0.07 -13.49 31.97
CA GLU A 22 -0.68 -13.82 30.68
C GLU A 22 0.37 -13.80 29.56
N TYR A 23 1.24 -12.80 29.54
CA TYR A 23 2.34 -12.68 28.58
C TYR A 23 3.33 -13.85 28.67
N GLU A 24 3.77 -14.23 29.89
CA GLU A 24 4.69 -15.36 30.09
C GLU A 24 4.04 -16.70 29.67
N ALA A 25 2.74 -16.87 29.90
CA ALA A 25 2.01 -18.04 29.41
C ALA A 25 2.01 -18.09 27.87
N LEU A 26 1.75 -16.99 27.17
CA LEU A 26 1.80 -16.92 25.71
C LEU A 26 3.22 -17.15 25.18
N ARG A 27 4.23 -16.59 25.81
CA ARG A 27 5.63 -16.77 25.45
C ARG A 27 6.08 -18.23 25.57
N SER A 28 5.58 -18.95 26.57
CA SER A 28 5.90 -20.37 26.77
C SER A 28 5.32 -21.31 25.69
N LEU A 29 4.42 -20.82 24.84
CA LEU A 29 3.84 -21.61 23.75
C LEU A 29 4.79 -21.76 22.55
N HIS A 30 5.94 -21.06 22.55
CA HIS A 30 6.94 -21.09 21.47
C HIS A 30 6.30 -20.90 20.06
N LEU A 31 5.46 -19.91 19.92
CA LEU A 31 4.74 -19.61 18.69
C LEU A 31 5.69 -19.22 17.56
N SER A 32 5.26 -19.42 16.31
CA SER A 32 5.96 -18.95 15.10
C SER A 32 4.94 -18.32 14.16
N LEU A 33 4.68 -17.03 14.37
CA LEU A 33 3.61 -16.28 13.70
C LEU A 33 4.22 -15.10 12.92
N ASP A 34 3.72 -14.82 11.71
CA ASP A 34 4.20 -13.72 10.87
C ASP A 34 3.05 -12.83 10.41
N MET A 35 2.97 -11.62 10.94
CA MET A 35 2.07 -10.54 10.50
C MET A 35 2.83 -9.33 9.94
N SER A 36 4.06 -9.53 9.46
CA SER A 36 4.94 -8.44 9.01
C SER A 36 4.63 -7.92 7.61
N ARG A 37 4.12 -8.78 6.71
CA ARG A 37 3.97 -8.46 5.28
C ARG A 37 2.57 -8.73 4.77
N GLY A 38 1.98 -7.74 4.08
CA GLY A 38 0.73 -7.88 3.33
C GLY A 38 0.93 -8.66 2.04
N LYS A 39 1.21 -9.96 2.16
CA LYS A 39 1.28 -10.89 1.03
C LYS A 39 0.07 -11.83 1.05
N PRO A 40 -0.43 -12.28 -0.11
CA PRO A 40 -1.49 -13.27 -0.19
C PRO A 40 -1.09 -14.58 0.51
N GLY A 41 -2.04 -15.21 1.21
CA GLY A 41 -1.91 -16.57 1.70
C GLY A 41 -1.98 -17.59 0.56
N PHE A 42 -1.64 -18.86 0.83
CA PHE A 42 -1.73 -19.92 -0.17
C PHE A 42 -3.16 -20.08 -0.70
N ASP A 43 -4.14 -20.04 0.18
CA ASP A 43 -5.58 -20.12 -0.13
C ASP A 43 -6.06 -19.02 -1.09
N ASN A 44 -5.37 -17.89 -1.14
CA ASN A 44 -5.67 -16.81 -2.08
C ASN A 44 -5.02 -17.06 -3.45
N MET A 45 -3.78 -17.58 -3.46
CA MET A 45 -3.06 -17.89 -4.69
C MET A 45 -3.74 -19.04 -5.46
N ASP A 46 -4.26 -20.05 -4.77
CA ASP A 46 -4.97 -21.19 -5.35
C ASP A 46 -6.17 -20.76 -6.22
N LEU A 47 -6.79 -19.61 -5.94
CA LEU A 47 -7.86 -19.05 -6.76
C LEU A 47 -7.41 -18.73 -8.19
N SER A 48 -6.12 -18.56 -8.40
CA SER A 48 -5.52 -18.18 -9.69
C SER A 48 -4.79 -19.34 -10.39
N GLU A 49 -4.68 -20.53 -9.80
CA GLU A 49 -3.90 -21.66 -10.34
C GLU A 49 -4.30 -22.03 -11.78
N LYS A 50 -5.58 -21.95 -12.12
CA LYS A 50 -6.06 -22.22 -13.47
C LYS A 50 -5.41 -21.36 -14.56
N MET A 51 -4.77 -20.24 -14.19
CA MET A 51 -4.03 -19.41 -15.14
C MET A 51 -2.90 -20.17 -15.84
N PHE A 52 -2.32 -21.18 -15.18
CA PHE A 52 -1.22 -21.97 -15.75
C PHE A 52 -1.66 -22.78 -16.97
N ASP A 53 -2.94 -23.11 -17.07
CA ASP A 53 -3.52 -23.87 -18.18
C ASP A 53 -4.01 -22.99 -19.34
N LEU A 54 -4.07 -21.66 -19.14
CA LEU A 54 -4.66 -20.75 -20.11
C LEU A 54 -3.71 -20.40 -21.28
N VAL A 55 -2.40 -20.62 -21.15
CA VAL A 55 -1.41 -20.36 -22.19
C VAL A 55 -0.46 -21.55 -22.29
N GLY A 56 -0.57 -22.29 -23.37
CA GLY A 56 0.21 -23.50 -23.63
C GLY A 56 -0.01 -24.03 -25.06
N ASN A 57 0.51 -25.23 -25.32
CA ASN A 57 0.45 -25.83 -26.65
C ASN A 57 -1.00 -26.03 -27.14
N ASP A 58 -1.90 -26.40 -26.25
CA ASP A 58 -3.32 -26.67 -26.60
C ASP A 58 -4.15 -25.39 -26.73
N THR A 59 -3.76 -24.31 -26.01
CA THR A 59 -4.49 -23.03 -25.98
C THR A 59 -3.87 -21.96 -26.87
N GLY A 60 -2.64 -22.20 -27.35
CA GLY A 60 -1.90 -21.29 -28.22
C GLY A 60 -1.31 -20.08 -27.50
N PHE A 61 -0.55 -19.29 -28.27
CA PHE A 61 0.31 -18.20 -27.74
C PHE A 61 0.02 -16.83 -28.39
N LYS A 62 -1.07 -16.72 -29.16
CA LYS A 62 -1.42 -15.47 -29.84
C LYS A 62 -2.44 -14.67 -29.05
N ASN A 63 -2.27 -13.35 -29.04
CA ASN A 63 -3.25 -12.41 -28.54
C ASN A 63 -4.42 -12.21 -29.55
N ILE A 64 -5.36 -11.32 -29.21
CA ILE A 64 -6.54 -11.05 -30.08
C ILE A 64 -6.17 -10.46 -31.45
N ASP A 65 -5.04 -9.72 -31.52
CA ASP A 65 -4.53 -9.15 -32.77
C ASP A 65 -3.69 -10.16 -33.60
N GLY A 66 -3.59 -11.40 -33.13
CA GLY A 66 -2.79 -12.44 -33.80
C GLY A 66 -1.28 -12.35 -33.53
N ILE A 67 -0.83 -11.50 -32.63
CA ILE A 67 0.58 -11.35 -32.25
C ILE A 67 1.02 -12.58 -31.46
N ASP A 68 2.11 -13.21 -31.85
CA ASP A 68 2.72 -14.32 -31.12
C ASP A 68 3.47 -13.79 -29.90
N CYS A 69 2.93 -14.04 -28.69
CA CYS A 69 3.46 -13.55 -27.43
C CYS A 69 4.82 -14.16 -27.03
N ARG A 70 5.30 -15.17 -27.74
CA ARG A 70 6.64 -15.76 -27.51
C ARG A 70 7.77 -14.93 -28.13
N ASN A 71 7.45 -13.98 -29.02
CA ASN A 71 8.44 -13.19 -29.75
C ASN A 71 8.57 -11.77 -29.17
N TYR A 72 9.55 -11.03 -29.62
CA TYR A 72 9.80 -9.64 -29.24
C TYR A 72 8.66 -8.68 -29.64
N GLY A 73 8.70 -7.46 -29.09
CA GLY A 73 7.79 -6.37 -29.44
C GLY A 73 6.68 -6.14 -28.41
N GLY A 74 5.85 -5.13 -28.67
CA GLY A 74 4.81 -4.69 -27.74
C GLY A 74 5.38 -3.94 -26.54
N LEU A 75 6.08 -2.83 -26.81
CA LEU A 75 6.80 -2.02 -25.80
C LEU A 75 5.93 -1.64 -24.60
N ASP A 76 4.67 -1.28 -24.83
CA ASP A 76 3.71 -0.84 -23.81
C ASP A 76 2.67 -1.92 -23.43
N GLY A 77 2.92 -3.18 -23.81
CA GLY A 77 2.12 -4.34 -23.44
C GLY A 77 1.05 -4.75 -24.44
N LEU A 78 0.29 -5.79 -24.08
CA LEU A 78 -0.81 -6.32 -24.88
C LEU A 78 -2.04 -5.43 -24.78
N ILE A 79 -2.77 -5.29 -25.88
CA ILE A 79 -3.99 -4.46 -25.93
C ILE A 79 -5.05 -4.94 -24.95
N GLU A 80 -5.20 -6.26 -24.76
CA GLU A 80 -6.14 -6.83 -23.79
C GLU A 80 -5.84 -6.39 -22.37
N MET A 81 -4.55 -6.36 -21.98
CA MET A 81 -4.15 -5.92 -20.67
C MET A 81 -4.28 -4.41 -20.50
N LYS A 82 -4.02 -3.63 -21.56
CA LYS A 82 -4.28 -2.18 -21.55
C LYS A 82 -5.76 -1.89 -21.36
N ASN A 83 -6.64 -2.61 -22.08
CA ASN A 83 -8.08 -2.48 -21.92
C ASN A 83 -8.52 -2.83 -20.49
N LEU A 84 -8.03 -3.95 -19.93
CA LEU A 84 -8.38 -4.37 -18.58
C LEU A 84 -7.96 -3.34 -17.51
N PHE A 85 -6.72 -2.84 -17.58
CA PHE A 85 -6.27 -1.81 -16.64
C PHE A 85 -6.98 -0.46 -16.87
N ALA A 86 -7.36 -0.16 -18.10
CA ALA A 86 -8.16 1.02 -18.40
C ALA A 86 -9.55 0.93 -17.74
N GLU A 87 -10.22 -0.24 -17.79
CA GLU A 87 -11.47 -0.46 -17.05
C GLU A 87 -11.29 -0.36 -15.53
N ILE A 88 -10.20 -0.94 -14.97
CA ILE A 88 -9.91 -0.90 -13.52
C ILE A 88 -9.66 0.54 -13.04
N LEU A 89 -8.97 1.36 -13.84
CA LEU A 89 -8.56 2.72 -13.49
C LEU A 89 -9.50 3.80 -14.03
N GLU A 90 -10.56 3.39 -14.77
CA GLU A 90 -11.51 4.31 -15.42
C GLU A 90 -10.81 5.32 -16.36
N LEU A 91 -9.90 4.82 -17.19
CA LEU A 91 -9.08 5.60 -18.12
C LEU A 91 -9.19 5.04 -19.56
N ASN A 92 -8.56 5.74 -20.53
CA ASN A 92 -8.45 5.22 -21.89
C ASN A 92 -7.26 4.27 -22.04
N PRO A 93 -7.35 3.19 -22.83
CA PRO A 93 -6.25 2.25 -23.04
C PRO A 93 -4.95 2.90 -23.57
N GLU A 94 -5.04 4.01 -24.29
CA GLU A 94 -3.88 4.76 -24.78
C GLU A 94 -3.06 5.43 -23.67
N GLN A 95 -3.68 5.63 -22.51
CA GLN A 95 -3.03 6.19 -21.32
C GLN A 95 -2.27 5.12 -20.52
N ILE A 96 -2.43 3.84 -20.85
CA ILE A 96 -1.91 2.70 -20.08
C ILE A 96 -0.60 2.21 -20.71
N ILE A 97 0.41 2.03 -19.86
CA ILE A 97 1.64 1.29 -20.15
C ILE A 97 1.64 0.07 -19.24
N VAL A 98 1.64 -1.13 -19.85
CA VAL A 98 1.74 -2.38 -19.10
C VAL A 98 3.21 -2.78 -19.03
N GLY A 99 3.69 -3.05 -17.83
CA GLY A 99 5.09 -3.35 -17.54
C GLY A 99 5.34 -4.81 -17.16
N GLY A 100 6.34 -5.01 -16.31
CA GLY A 100 6.68 -6.30 -15.72
C GLY A 100 5.72 -6.70 -14.59
N ASN A 101 6.22 -7.46 -13.63
CA ASN A 101 5.39 -8.03 -12.55
C ASN A 101 5.19 -7.11 -11.34
N SER A 102 5.79 -5.93 -11.30
CA SER A 102 5.80 -5.10 -10.10
C SER A 102 5.63 -3.61 -10.41
N SER A 103 4.59 -2.99 -9.84
CA SER A 103 4.41 -1.53 -9.87
C SER A 103 5.56 -0.80 -9.16
N LEU A 104 6.19 -1.42 -8.16
CA LEU A 104 7.36 -0.86 -7.48
C LEU A 104 8.54 -0.64 -8.44
N ASN A 105 8.78 -1.58 -9.38
CA ASN A 105 9.79 -1.40 -10.42
C ASN A 105 9.45 -0.19 -11.31
N MET A 106 8.19 -0.05 -11.73
CA MET A 106 7.75 1.07 -12.57
C MET A 106 7.89 2.41 -11.85
N MET A 107 7.59 2.46 -10.55
CA MET A 107 7.81 3.65 -9.71
C MET A 107 9.30 3.99 -9.61
N PHE A 108 10.14 2.98 -9.35
CA PHE A 108 11.60 3.15 -9.31
C PHE A 108 12.13 3.67 -10.65
N ASP A 109 11.73 3.03 -11.76
CA ASP A 109 12.16 3.43 -13.10
C ASP A 109 11.69 4.85 -13.46
N THR A 110 10.48 5.22 -13.06
CA THR A 110 9.96 6.58 -13.28
C THR A 110 10.81 7.63 -12.57
N ILE A 111 11.19 7.38 -11.30
CA ILE A 111 12.09 8.28 -10.58
C ILE A 111 13.50 8.25 -11.18
N ALA A 112 14.04 7.08 -11.52
CA ALA A 112 15.35 6.97 -12.15
C ALA A 112 15.44 7.76 -13.45
N GLN A 113 14.39 7.69 -14.28
CA GLN A 113 14.27 8.48 -15.50
C GLN A 113 14.13 9.97 -15.21
N ALA A 114 13.34 10.35 -14.21
CA ALA A 114 13.22 11.75 -13.78
C ALA A 114 14.56 12.30 -13.27
N MET A 115 15.32 11.50 -12.52
CA MET A 115 16.65 11.86 -12.04
C MET A 115 17.63 12.13 -13.18
N THR A 116 17.58 11.33 -14.24
CA THR A 116 18.57 11.40 -15.34
C THR A 116 18.15 12.28 -16.52
N HIS A 117 16.82 12.42 -16.76
CA HIS A 117 16.29 13.10 -17.95
C HIS A 117 15.22 14.15 -17.64
N GLY A 118 14.85 14.34 -16.35
CA GLY A 118 13.77 15.25 -15.95
C GLY A 118 12.36 14.71 -16.23
N MET A 119 11.34 15.47 -15.91
CA MET A 119 9.91 15.19 -16.15
C MET A 119 9.25 16.39 -16.84
N GLY A 120 9.77 16.76 -18.02
CA GLY A 120 9.37 17.97 -18.72
C GLY A 120 10.17 19.22 -18.31
N GLY A 121 11.26 19.04 -17.57
CA GLY A 121 12.22 20.03 -17.13
C GLY A 121 13.64 19.47 -17.11
N ALA A 122 14.53 20.13 -16.38
CA ALA A 122 15.89 19.64 -16.15
C ALA A 122 15.91 18.32 -15.38
N PRO A 123 16.95 17.49 -15.53
CA PRO A 123 17.14 16.28 -14.71
C PRO A 123 17.08 16.60 -13.21
N TRP A 124 16.34 15.78 -12.46
CA TRP A 124 16.18 16.04 -11.02
C TRP A 124 17.49 15.97 -10.22
N TYR A 125 18.50 15.24 -10.72
CA TYR A 125 19.81 15.21 -10.04
C TYR A 125 20.50 16.60 -9.97
N GLU A 126 20.16 17.53 -10.86
CA GLU A 126 20.71 18.88 -10.84
C GLU A 126 20.16 19.72 -9.68
N CYS A 127 18.97 19.38 -9.15
CA CYS A 127 18.42 19.99 -7.96
C CYS A 127 19.08 19.38 -6.71
N LYS A 128 20.02 20.12 -6.09
CA LYS A 128 20.80 19.60 -4.92
C LYS A 128 19.94 19.38 -3.68
N GLU A 129 18.95 20.26 -3.44
CA GLU A 129 18.07 20.25 -2.25
C GLU A 129 16.71 19.58 -2.53
N ARG A 130 16.67 18.64 -3.49
CA ARG A 130 15.42 17.99 -3.91
C ARG A 130 14.69 17.31 -2.77
N LYS A 131 13.38 17.55 -2.70
CA LYS A 131 12.48 17.07 -1.67
C LYS A 131 11.36 16.21 -2.25
N PHE A 132 10.87 15.28 -1.44
CA PHE A 132 9.71 14.45 -1.78
C PHE A 132 8.74 14.41 -0.60
N LEU A 133 7.45 14.66 -0.85
CA LEU A 133 6.42 14.66 0.17
C LEU A 133 5.99 13.21 0.44
N CYS A 134 5.89 12.87 1.72
CA CYS A 134 5.66 11.51 2.20
C CYS A 134 4.52 11.51 3.22
N PRO A 135 3.26 11.25 2.81
CA PRO A 135 2.16 11.02 3.74
C PRO A 135 2.50 9.91 4.74
N VAL A 136 2.30 10.18 6.03
CA VAL A 136 2.68 9.28 7.14
C VAL A 136 1.52 9.08 8.13
N PRO A 137 1.36 7.85 8.67
CA PRO A 137 2.11 6.64 8.33
C PRO A 137 1.85 6.21 6.89
N GLY A 138 2.86 5.64 6.20
CA GLY A 138 2.80 5.33 4.78
C GLY A 138 3.60 4.07 4.39
N TYR A 139 3.73 3.84 3.08
CA TYR A 139 4.39 2.66 2.55
C TYR A 139 5.92 2.81 2.54
N ASP A 140 6.59 1.99 3.33
CA ASP A 140 8.03 1.99 3.54
C ASP A 140 8.86 1.92 2.23
N ARG A 141 8.38 1.21 1.21
CA ARG A 141 9.09 1.10 -0.08
C ARG A 141 9.10 2.39 -0.88
N HIS A 142 8.05 3.18 -0.81
CA HIS A 142 8.02 4.52 -1.41
C HIS A 142 9.11 5.41 -0.82
N PHE A 143 9.21 5.41 0.51
CA PHE A 143 10.24 6.19 1.21
C PHE A 143 11.64 5.70 0.86
N ALA A 144 11.84 4.38 0.81
CA ALA A 144 13.12 3.79 0.46
C ALA A 144 13.57 4.17 -0.97
N ILE A 145 12.66 4.21 -1.96
CA ILE A 145 12.99 4.65 -3.32
C ILE A 145 13.45 6.11 -3.30
N ALA A 146 12.67 7.01 -2.72
CA ALA A 146 13.02 8.43 -2.70
C ALA A 146 14.32 8.67 -1.91
N GLN A 147 14.53 7.99 -0.79
CA GLN A 147 15.77 8.04 -0.01
C GLN A 147 16.97 7.53 -0.82
N TYR A 148 16.83 6.42 -1.56
CA TYR A 148 17.88 5.86 -2.40
C TYR A 148 18.38 6.86 -3.45
N PHE A 149 17.47 7.64 -4.05
CA PHE A 149 17.82 8.70 -4.98
C PHE A 149 18.22 10.02 -4.31
N GLY A 150 18.40 10.04 -3.00
CA GLY A 150 18.93 11.16 -2.24
C GLY A 150 17.94 12.34 -2.09
N PHE A 151 16.64 12.09 -2.11
CA PHE A 151 15.66 13.10 -1.74
C PHE A 151 15.63 13.32 -0.23
N LYS A 152 15.45 14.57 0.18
CA LYS A 152 15.00 14.89 1.54
C LYS A 152 13.51 14.54 1.64
N LEU A 153 13.18 13.60 2.51
CA LEU A 153 11.81 13.15 2.70
C LEU A 153 11.10 14.06 3.69
N ILE A 154 9.96 14.59 3.29
CA ILE A 154 9.15 15.51 4.10
C ILE A 154 7.90 14.76 4.54
N PRO A 155 7.77 14.42 5.82
CA PRO A 155 6.57 13.76 6.33
C PRO A 155 5.37 14.72 6.29
N ILE A 156 4.24 14.22 5.79
CA ILE A 156 2.95 14.91 5.75
C ILE A 156 1.97 14.10 6.60
N ALA A 157 1.36 14.71 7.59
CA ALA A 157 0.40 14.03 8.46
C ALA A 157 -0.81 13.51 7.67
N MET A 158 -1.31 12.34 8.05
CA MET A 158 -2.56 11.77 7.54
C MET A 158 -3.68 11.95 8.56
N ASN A 159 -4.88 12.16 8.08
CA ASN A 159 -6.12 12.13 8.87
C ASN A 159 -7.12 11.13 8.26
N ALA A 160 -8.36 11.10 8.74
CA ALA A 160 -9.37 10.15 8.25
C ALA A 160 -9.79 10.37 6.79
N GLU A 161 -9.53 11.53 6.21
CA GLU A 161 -9.90 11.88 4.84
C GLU A 161 -8.74 11.79 3.84
N GLY A 162 -7.50 11.70 4.32
CA GLY A 162 -6.29 11.68 3.50
C GLY A 162 -5.16 12.49 4.11
N PRO A 163 -4.16 12.90 3.31
CA PRO A 163 -3.06 13.72 3.77
C PRO A 163 -3.50 15.17 4.06
N ASP A 164 -2.75 15.81 4.96
CA ASP A 164 -2.92 17.23 5.28
C ASP A 164 -2.65 18.09 4.04
N MET A 165 -3.73 18.56 3.40
CA MET A 165 -3.66 19.34 2.19
C MET A 165 -3.13 20.76 2.43
N ASP A 166 -3.32 21.34 3.61
CA ASP A 166 -2.80 22.67 3.91
C ASP A 166 -1.26 22.64 3.95
N ALA A 167 -0.72 21.59 4.58
CA ALA A 167 0.72 21.37 4.58
C ALA A 167 1.28 21.10 3.17
N ILE A 168 0.58 20.31 2.35
CA ILE A 168 1.00 20.05 0.95
C ILE A 168 1.02 21.33 0.14
N GLU A 169 -0.04 22.13 0.19
CA GLU A 169 -0.16 23.39 -0.55
C GLU A 169 0.90 24.42 -0.14
N GLU A 170 1.38 24.36 1.10
CA GLU A 170 2.50 25.18 1.55
C GLU A 170 3.85 24.68 1.00
N TRP A 171 4.10 23.36 1.11
CA TRP A 171 5.34 22.76 0.65
C TRP A 171 5.58 22.88 -0.86
N ILE A 172 4.54 22.77 -1.68
CA ILE A 172 4.70 22.84 -3.15
C ILE A 172 5.06 24.24 -3.68
N LYS A 173 5.05 25.28 -2.84
CA LYS A 173 5.59 26.60 -3.18
C LYS A 173 7.13 26.60 -3.30
N ASP A 174 7.77 25.59 -2.76
CA ASP A 174 9.21 25.35 -2.89
C ASP A 174 9.49 24.56 -4.19
N GLU A 175 10.23 25.18 -5.12
CA GLU A 175 10.58 24.58 -6.43
C GLU A 175 11.46 23.33 -6.32
N THR A 176 12.04 23.07 -5.13
CA THR A 176 12.83 21.87 -4.87
C THR A 176 11.98 20.65 -4.54
N VAL A 177 10.69 20.80 -4.28
CA VAL A 177 9.74 19.71 -4.08
C VAL A 177 9.36 19.09 -5.42
N LYS A 178 9.75 17.85 -5.67
CA LYS A 178 9.62 17.18 -6.97
C LYS A 178 8.45 16.22 -7.08
N GLY A 179 7.89 15.81 -5.96
CA GLY A 179 6.74 14.91 -5.99
C GLY A 179 6.18 14.57 -4.62
N ILE A 180 5.10 13.80 -4.66
CA ILE A 180 4.41 13.24 -3.50
C ILE A 180 4.04 11.79 -3.77
N TRP A 181 4.22 10.93 -2.76
CA TRP A 181 3.68 9.57 -2.75
C TRP A 181 2.24 9.56 -2.25
N CYS A 182 1.36 8.85 -2.94
CA CYS A 182 -0.03 8.65 -2.51
C CYS A 182 -0.41 7.18 -2.64
N VAL A 183 -1.07 6.63 -1.61
CA VAL A 183 -1.80 5.36 -1.67
C VAL A 183 -3.25 5.70 -1.37
N PRO A 184 -4.05 6.07 -2.39
CA PRO A 184 -5.29 6.83 -2.18
C PRO A 184 -6.48 5.99 -1.74
N LYS A 185 -6.48 4.70 -2.03
CA LYS A 185 -7.58 3.79 -1.68
C LYS A 185 -7.07 2.69 -0.78
N TYR A 186 -7.76 2.48 0.35
CA TYR A 186 -7.35 1.49 1.35
C TYR A 186 -5.86 1.59 1.72
N SER A 187 -5.42 2.81 2.04
CA SER A 187 -4.01 3.20 2.14
C SER A 187 -3.19 2.29 3.06
N ASN A 188 -1.93 2.12 2.75
CA ASN A 188 -0.98 1.34 3.53
C ASN A 188 -0.20 2.26 4.48
N PRO A 189 -0.36 2.12 5.83
CA PRO A 189 -1.11 1.10 6.56
C PRO A 189 -2.53 1.49 6.98
N ASN A 190 -2.98 2.74 6.79
CA ASN A 190 -4.17 3.30 7.45
C ASN A 190 -5.49 2.66 7.01
N GLY A 191 -5.54 2.05 5.83
CA GLY A 191 -6.75 1.46 5.29
C GLY A 191 -7.84 2.47 4.92
N ILE A 192 -7.52 3.78 4.91
CA ILE A 192 -8.44 4.84 4.52
C ILE A 192 -8.48 5.03 3.01
N THR A 193 -9.56 5.62 2.52
CA THR A 193 -9.70 6.09 1.14
C THR A 193 -9.75 7.62 1.16
N TYR A 194 -9.03 8.28 0.25
CA TYR A 194 -9.01 9.74 0.17
C TYR A 194 -10.41 10.26 -0.17
N SER A 195 -10.84 11.30 0.57
CA SER A 195 -12.12 11.94 0.30
C SER A 195 -12.11 12.72 -1.02
N ASP A 196 -13.30 12.94 -1.56
CA ASP A 196 -13.50 13.79 -2.76
C ASP A 196 -12.85 15.17 -2.60
N ALA A 197 -12.92 15.75 -1.41
CA ALA A 197 -12.32 17.05 -1.11
C ALA A 197 -10.80 17.00 -1.25
N VAL A 198 -10.16 15.96 -0.73
CA VAL A 198 -8.71 15.76 -0.84
C VAL A 198 -8.30 15.54 -2.29
N VAL A 199 -9.01 14.68 -3.04
CA VAL A 199 -8.69 14.42 -4.46
C VAL A 199 -8.82 15.69 -5.30
N LYS A 200 -9.89 16.48 -5.10
CA LYS A 200 -10.09 17.75 -5.80
C LYS A 200 -9.01 18.78 -5.47
N ARG A 201 -8.59 18.88 -4.20
CA ARG A 201 -7.48 19.77 -3.81
C ARG A 201 -6.16 19.31 -4.42
N MET A 202 -5.87 18.00 -4.42
CA MET A 202 -4.71 17.42 -5.09
C MET A 202 -4.66 17.78 -6.58
N ALA A 203 -5.79 17.64 -7.27
CA ALA A 203 -5.90 17.96 -8.70
C ALA A 203 -5.71 19.46 -9.00
N ALA A 204 -6.09 20.32 -8.07
CA ALA A 204 -5.98 21.78 -8.21
C ALA A 204 -4.61 22.35 -7.79
N LEU A 205 -3.66 21.50 -7.36
CA LEU A 205 -2.33 21.93 -6.92
C LEU A 205 -1.64 22.78 -8.02
N LYS A 206 -0.91 23.81 -7.59
CA LYS A 206 -0.10 24.68 -8.45
C LYS A 206 1.35 24.69 -7.96
N PRO A 207 2.11 23.62 -8.21
CA PRO A 207 3.48 23.52 -7.74
C PRO A 207 4.39 24.58 -8.39
N ALA A 208 5.33 25.14 -7.62
CA ALA A 208 6.36 26.02 -8.15
C ALA A 208 7.29 25.25 -9.12
N ALA A 209 7.57 23.97 -8.82
CA ALA A 209 8.28 23.08 -9.73
C ALA A 209 7.36 22.60 -10.86
N ARG A 210 7.63 23.01 -12.10
CA ARG A 210 6.86 22.57 -13.29
C ARG A 210 6.93 21.06 -13.54
N ASP A 211 7.97 20.43 -13.05
CA ASP A 211 8.26 18.99 -13.15
C ASP A 211 7.79 18.20 -11.93
N PHE A 212 7.03 18.80 -11.01
CA PHE A 212 6.39 18.10 -9.89
C PHE A 212 5.41 17.04 -10.39
N ARG A 213 5.37 15.87 -9.72
CA ARG A 213 4.43 14.79 -10.04
C ARG A 213 3.79 14.21 -8.79
N ILE A 214 2.52 13.80 -8.95
CA ILE A 214 1.79 13.00 -7.98
C ILE A 214 1.99 11.53 -8.35
N PHE A 215 2.69 10.76 -7.51
CA PHE A 215 2.85 9.33 -7.67
C PHE A 215 1.67 8.64 -6.96
N TRP A 216 0.69 8.23 -7.75
CA TRP A 216 -0.60 7.73 -7.29
C TRP A 216 -0.61 6.21 -7.38
N ASP A 217 -0.22 5.54 -6.27
CA ASP A 217 -0.16 4.07 -6.18
C ASP A 217 -1.53 3.51 -5.82
N ASP A 218 -2.33 3.19 -6.83
CA ASP A 218 -3.65 2.58 -6.70
C ASP A 218 -3.55 1.04 -6.69
N ALA A 219 -2.75 0.53 -5.77
CA ALA A 219 -2.53 -0.90 -5.61
C ALA A 219 -3.78 -1.65 -5.12
N TYR A 220 -4.77 -0.94 -4.60
CA TYR A 220 -5.97 -1.51 -3.97
C TYR A 220 -7.28 -1.11 -4.66
N ALA A 221 -7.25 -0.66 -5.91
CA ALA A 221 -8.41 -0.20 -6.68
C ALA A 221 -9.66 -1.09 -6.54
N VAL A 222 -9.44 -2.42 -6.55
CA VAL A 222 -10.50 -3.45 -6.53
C VAL A 222 -10.51 -4.32 -5.27
N HIS A 223 -9.82 -3.92 -4.20
CA HIS A 223 -9.59 -4.76 -3.00
C HIS A 223 -10.61 -4.47 -1.89
N HIS A 224 -11.88 -4.56 -2.20
CA HIS A 224 -12.97 -4.43 -1.22
C HIS A 224 -13.07 -5.70 -0.37
N LEU A 225 -13.20 -5.56 0.95
CA LEU A 225 -13.41 -6.68 1.89
C LEU A 225 -14.88 -6.94 2.17
N TYR A 226 -15.70 -5.91 2.10
CA TYR A 226 -17.14 -5.95 2.43
C TYR A 226 -17.96 -5.54 1.20
N ASP A 227 -19.29 -5.71 1.30
CA ASP A 227 -20.22 -5.30 0.22
C ASP A 227 -20.27 -3.78 0.07
N THR A 228 -20.02 -3.03 1.14
CA THR A 228 -19.82 -1.57 1.08
C THR A 228 -18.42 -1.29 0.52
N LYS A 229 -18.41 -0.70 -0.66
CA LYS A 229 -17.15 -0.30 -1.34
C LYS A 229 -16.87 1.17 -1.04
N ASP A 230 -15.62 1.51 -0.79
CA ASP A 230 -15.21 2.91 -0.81
C ASP A 230 -15.14 3.41 -2.25
N GLU A 231 -15.67 4.58 -2.51
CA GLU A 231 -15.53 5.27 -3.78
C GLU A 231 -14.29 6.18 -3.73
N LEU A 232 -13.57 6.26 -4.84
CA LEU A 232 -12.42 7.15 -5.01
C LEU A 232 -12.59 7.91 -6.32
N LEU A 233 -12.58 9.24 -6.26
CA LEU A 233 -12.61 10.05 -7.47
C LEU A 233 -11.39 9.78 -8.35
N ASN A 234 -11.61 9.75 -9.68
CA ASN A 234 -10.54 9.62 -10.65
C ASN A 234 -9.67 10.87 -10.63
N ILE A 235 -8.44 10.74 -10.11
CA ILE A 235 -7.49 11.87 -10.00
C ILE A 235 -7.14 12.47 -11.36
N TYR A 236 -7.06 11.65 -12.42
CA TYR A 236 -6.74 12.15 -13.76
C TYR A 236 -7.85 13.06 -14.29
N ASP A 237 -9.10 12.65 -14.17
CA ASP A 237 -10.24 13.45 -14.62
C ASP A 237 -10.34 14.76 -13.85
N GLU A 238 -10.11 14.73 -12.53
CA GLU A 238 -10.08 15.96 -11.72
C GLU A 238 -8.90 16.87 -12.13
N CYS A 239 -7.73 16.31 -12.42
CA CYS A 239 -6.60 17.09 -12.94
C CYS A 239 -6.90 17.71 -14.32
N VAL A 240 -7.57 17.00 -15.21
CA VAL A 240 -8.02 17.56 -16.51
C VAL A 240 -8.96 18.74 -16.30
N LYS A 241 -9.96 18.62 -15.40
CA LYS A 241 -10.87 19.73 -15.05
C LYS A 241 -10.13 20.97 -14.53
N CYS A 242 -9.03 20.76 -13.82
CA CYS A 242 -8.18 21.83 -13.26
C CYS A 242 -7.12 22.36 -14.24
N GLY A 243 -7.01 21.80 -15.46
CA GLY A 243 -5.97 22.15 -16.43
C GLY A 243 -4.58 21.58 -16.10
N ASN A 244 -4.49 20.57 -15.26
CA ASN A 244 -3.26 19.95 -14.75
C ASN A 244 -3.10 18.47 -15.17
N PRO A 245 -3.37 18.04 -16.43
CA PRO A 245 -3.41 16.62 -16.80
C PRO A 245 -2.09 15.89 -16.60
N ASP A 246 -0.97 16.61 -16.56
CA ASP A 246 0.37 16.02 -16.45
C ASP A 246 0.83 15.81 -15.00
N LEU A 247 0.04 16.22 -13.99
CA LEU A 247 0.42 16.04 -12.58
C LEU A 247 0.45 14.57 -12.14
N PRO A 248 -0.60 13.74 -12.36
CA PRO A 248 -0.62 12.40 -11.84
C PRO A 248 0.13 11.41 -12.74
N ILE A 249 0.85 10.49 -12.09
CA ILE A 249 1.28 9.21 -12.67
C ILE A 249 0.68 8.14 -11.77
N ILE A 250 -0.21 7.34 -12.32
CA ILE A 250 -0.97 6.32 -11.61
C ILE A 250 -0.27 4.98 -11.77
N PHE A 251 -0.16 4.21 -10.69
CA PHE A 251 0.45 2.88 -10.69
C PHE A 251 -0.52 1.87 -10.12
N THR A 252 -0.56 0.69 -10.71
CA THR A 252 -1.36 -0.43 -10.23
C THR A 252 -0.71 -1.76 -10.60
N SER A 253 -1.20 -2.88 -10.06
CA SER A 253 -0.74 -4.21 -10.44
C SER A 253 -1.73 -5.30 -10.05
N SER A 254 -1.65 -6.44 -10.73
CA SER A 254 -2.37 -7.65 -10.34
C SER A 254 -1.67 -8.47 -9.25
N SER A 255 -0.58 -7.96 -8.65
CA SER A 255 0.23 -8.70 -7.66
C SER A 255 -0.56 -9.21 -6.45
N LYS A 256 -1.61 -8.49 -6.04
CA LYS A 256 -2.49 -8.90 -4.95
C LYS A 256 -3.85 -9.43 -5.44
N ILE A 257 -4.04 -9.48 -6.76
CA ILE A 257 -5.22 -10.08 -7.42
C ILE A 257 -4.93 -11.54 -7.74
N THR A 258 -3.72 -11.84 -8.26
CA THR A 258 -3.29 -13.16 -8.70
C THR A 258 -2.05 -13.62 -7.91
N PHE A 259 -0.88 -13.59 -8.55
CA PHE A 259 0.38 -14.04 -7.96
C PHE A 259 1.34 -12.87 -7.73
N PRO A 260 1.79 -12.62 -6.49
CA PRO A 260 2.76 -11.55 -6.21
C PRO A 260 4.08 -11.69 -7.00
N GLY A 261 4.53 -12.94 -7.20
CA GLY A 261 5.75 -13.25 -7.93
C GLY A 261 5.61 -13.22 -9.45
N ALA A 262 4.38 -13.26 -9.97
CA ALA A 262 4.07 -13.35 -11.38
C ALA A 262 2.82 -12.51 -11.76
N GLY A 263 2.66 -11.37 -11.13
CA GLY A 263 1.63 -10.40 -11.48
C GLY A 263 1.94 -9.65 -12.78
N VAL A 264 1.08 -8.73 -13.14
CA VAL A 264 1.29 -7.75 -14.20
C VAL A 264 1.08 -6.37 -13.60
N ALA A 265 2.02 -5.46 -13.83
CA ALA A 265 1.93 -4.09 -13.38
C ALA A 265 1.59 -3.15 -14.53
N ALA A 266 0.95 -2.05 -14.21
CA ALA A 266 0.68 -0.98 -15.15
C ALA A 266 0.94 0.39 -14.52
N GLN A 267 1.29 1.34 -15.38
CA GLN A 267 1.24 2.76 -15.06
C GLN A 267 0.36 3.48 -16.07
N ALA A 268 -0.32 4.52 -15.59
CA ALA A 268 -1.17 5.35 -16.42
C ALA A 268 -0.84 6.82 -16.21
N ALA A 269 -0.96 7.63 -17.26
CA ALA A 269 -0.67 9.05 -17.21
C ALA A 269 -1.33 9.80 -18.37
N SER A 270 -1.15 11.11 -18.42
CA SER A 270 -1.51 11.94 -19.58
C SER A 270 -0.82 11.48 -20.85
N PRO A 271 -1.37 11.78 -22.04
CA PRO A 271 -0.72 11.47 -23.31
C PRO A 271 0.73 12.01 -23.40
N ASN A 272 0.99 13.19 -22.85
CA ASN A 272 2.34 13.77 -22.79
C ASN A 272 3.31 12.92 -21.96
N ASN A 273 2.90 12.56 -20.75
CA ASN A 273 3.71 11.71 -19.87
C ASN A 273 3.87 10.30 -20.45
N VAL A 274 2.81 9.70 -21.03
CA VAL A 274 2.90 8.40 -21.70
C VAL A 274 3.91 8.44 -22.85
N SER A 275 3.85 9.46 -23.70
CA SER A 275 4.79 9.63 -24.83
C SER A 275 6.23 9.73 -24.31
N MET A 276 6.46 10.54 -23.28
CA MET A 276 7.78 10.70 -22.65
C MET A 276 8.30 9.39 -22.05
N LEU A 277 7.48 8.68 -21.28
CA LEU A 277 7.84 7.42 -20.64
C LEU A 277 8.16 6.34 -21.69
N LYS A 278 7.30 6.18 -22.70
CA LYS A 278 7.53 5.22 -23.81
C LYS A 278 8.80 5.56 -24.60
N GLY A 279 9.05 6.83 -24.86
CA GLY A 279 10.25 7.30 -25.56
C GLY A 279 11.55 6.93 -24.84
N ARG A 280 11.49 6.72 -23.54
CA ARG A 280 12.64 6.28 -22.72
C ARG A 280 12.69 4.78 -22.57
N MET A 281 11.53 4.12 -22.44
CA MET A 281 11.44 2.66 -22.30
C MET A 281 12.09 1.90 -23.45
N GLN A 282 12.08 2.43 -24.67
CA GLN A 282 12.72 1.81 -25.84
C GLN A 282 14.24 1.58 -25.68
N TYR A 283 14.91 2.30 -24.76
CA TYR A 283 16.31 2.09 -24.42
C TYR A 283 16.51 1.08 -23.28
N GLN A 284 15.43 0.76 -22.55
CA GLN A 284 15.44 -0.13 -21.40
C GLN A 284 15.01 -1.57 -21.79
N THR A 285 14.00 -1.69 -22.67
CA THR A 285 13.39 -2.97 -23.03
C THR A 285 12.82 -2.94 -24.44
N ILE A 286 12.69 -4.13 -25.04
CA ILE A 286 11.92 -4.31 -26.29
C ILE A 286 10.45 -4.58 -25.98
N GLY A 287 10.13 -5.01 -24.81
CA GLY A 287 8.79 -5.25 -24.31
C GLY A 287 8.77 -6.15 -23.07
N PRO A 288 7.70 -6.08 -22.27
CA PRO A 288 7.52 -6.88 -21.07
C PRO A 288 7.14 -8.34 -21.41
N ASP A 289 7.03 -9.20 -20.38
CA ASP A 289 6.60 -10.60 -20.50
C ASP A 289 5.14 -10.70 -21.01
N LYS A 290 5.00 -10.93 -22.31
CA LYS A 290 3.69 -11.07 -22.97
C LYS A 290 2.98 -12.39 -22.67
N LEU A 291 3.72 -13.46 -22.36
CA LEU A 291 3.08 -14.74 -22.01
C LEU A 291 2.34 -14.62 -20.68
N ASN A 292 2.94 -13.93 -19.71
CA ASN A 292 2.28 -13.67 -18.44
C ASN A 292 1.09 -12.72 -18.61
N GLN A 293 1.22 -11.69 -19.43
CA GLN A 293 0.10 -10.79 -19.77
C GLN A 293 -1.04 -11.56 -20.41
N LEU A 294 -0.75 -12.46 -21.36
CA LEU A 294 -1.75 -13.27 -22.07
C LEU A 294 -2.52 -14.19 -21.10
N ARG A 295 -1.84 -14.78 -20.10
CA ARG A 295 -2.52 -15.56 -19.04
C ARG A 295 -3.54 -14.72 -18.28
N HIS A 296 -3.15 -13.53 -17.86
CA HIS A 296 -4.03 -12.60 -17.15
C HIS A 296 -5.21 -12.16 -18.02
N ALA A 297 -4.96 -11.78 -19.28
CA ALA A 297 -5.98 -11.38 -20.23
C ALA A 297 -7.00 -12.50 -20.52
N ARG A 298 -6.55 -13.76 -20.57
CA ARG A 298 -7.45 -14.92 -20.74
C ARG A 298 -8.22 -15.27 -19.47
N MET A 299 -7.68 -14.98 -18.29
CA MET A 299 -8.36 -15.16 -17.02
C MET A 299 -9.40 -14.05 -16.77
N PHE A 300 -9.05 -12.82 -17.10
CA PHE A 300 -9.86 -11.63 -16.88
C PHE A 300 -10.09 -10.89 -18.19
N ARG A 301 -11.24 -11.11 -18.80
CA ARG A 301 -11.60 -10.49 -20.10
C ARG A 301 -12.13 -9.07 -19.94
N ASN A 302 -12.59 -8.72 -18.74
CA ASN A 302 -13.18 -7.44 -18.39
C ASN A 302 -13.18 -7.25 -16.87
N ILE A 303 -13.60 -6.06 -16.41
CA ILE A 303 -13.68 -5.73 -14.97
C ILE A 303 -14.61 -6.66 -14.20
N GLN A 304 -15.69 -7.17 -14.81
CA GLN A 304 -16.64 -8.05 -14.13
C GLN A 304 -15.99 -9.41 -13.78
N ASP A 305 -15.08 -9.92 -14.61
CA ASP A 305 -14.32 -11.14 -14.30
C ASP A 305 -13.36 -10.87 -13.11
N VAL A 306 -12.74 -9.69 -13.04
CA VAL A 306 -11.91 -9.26 -11.91
C VAL A 306 -12.76 -9.15 -10.64
N GLU A 307 -13.90 -8.47 -10.68
CA GLU A 307 -14.77 -8.30 -9.52
C GLU A 307 -15.26 -9.63 -8.94
N LYS A 308 -15.65 -10.58 -9.81
CA LYS A 308 -16.03 -11.94 -9.39
C LYS A 308 -14.88 -12.67 -8.68
N HIS A 309 -13.66 -12.50 -9.19
CA HIS A 309 -12.45 -13.07 -8.58
C HIS A 309 -12.16 -12.41 -7.23
N MET A 310 -12.19 -11.07 -7.18
CA MET A 310 -11.93 -10.29 -5.98
C MET A 310 -12.94 -10.57 -4.86
N LYS A 311 -14.20 -10.86 -5.20
CA LYS A 311 -15.20 -11.29 -4.22
C LYS A 311 -14.80 -12.60 -3.53
N LYS A 312 -14.31 -13.59 -4.30
CA LYS A 312 -13.80 -14.85 -3.71
C LYS A 312 -12.57 -14.62 -2.83
N LEU A 313 -11.71 -13.68 -3.22
CA LEU A 313 -10.54 -13.31 -2.46
C LEU A 313 -10.94 -12.59 -1.16
N ALA A 314 -11.91 -11.69 -1.21
CA ALA A 314 -12.48 -11.03 -0.03
C ALA A 314 -13.08 -12.03 0.96
N ASP A 315 -13.78 -13.07 0.48
CA ASP A 315 -14.35 -14.12 1.33
C ASP A 315 -13.28 -14.92 2.10
N LYS A 316 -12.03 -14.97 1.60
CA LYS A 316 -10.88 -15.56 2.28
C LYS A 316 -10.19 -14.59 3.26
N LEU A 317 -10.14 -13.30 2.89
CA LEU A 317 -9.43 -12.29 3.68
C LEU A 317 -10.29 -11.75 4.84
N ARG A 318 -11.58 -11.53 4.63
CA ARG A 318 -12.48 -10.94 5.63
C ARG A 318 -12.43 -11.62 6.99
N PRO A 319 -12.53 -12.98 7.11
CA PRO A 319 -12.45 -13.64 8.40
C PRO A 319 -11.15 -13.37 9.16
N LYS A 320 -10.04 -13.14 8.44
CA LYS A 320 -8.74 -12.82 9.03
C LYS A 320 -8.73 -11.40 9.61
N PHE A 321 -9.30 -10.43 8.89
CA PHE A 321 -9.47 -9.07 9.39
C PHE A 321 -10.42 -9.00 10.58
N ASP A 322 -11.56 -9.68 10.47
CA ASP A 322 -12.57 -9.71 11.54
C ASP A 322 -11.98 -10.32 12.83
N ALA A 323 -11.15 -11.36 12.73
CA ALA A 323 -10.48 -11.97 13.89
C ALA A 323 -9.56 -10.97 14.61
N VAL A 324 -8.75 -10.20 13.86
CA VAL A 324 -7.89 -9.17 14.45
C VAL A 324 -8.72 -8.07 15.11
N LEU A 325 -9.68 -7.52 14.37
CA LEU A 325 -10.53 -6.43 14.87
C LEU A 325 -11.33 -6.85 16.10
N PHE A 326 -11.82 -8.09 16.13
CA PHE A 326 -12.51 -8.63 17.29
C PHE A 326 -11.61 -8.67 18.52
N GLU A 327 -10.38 -9.20 18.41
CA GLU A 327 -9.43 -9.26 19.54
C GLU A 327 -9.04 -7.86 20.02
N LEU A 328 -8.80 -6.92 19.11
CA LEU A 328 -8.53 -5.52 19.48
C LEU A 328 -9.72 -4.91 20.22
N ASP A 329 -10.95 -5.11 19.71
CA ASP A 329 -12.18 -4.56 20.33
C ASP A 329 -12.41 -5.14 21.73
N ILE A 330 -12.27 -6.46 21.95
CA ILE A 330 -12.56 -7.06 23.26
C ILE A 330 -11.46 -6.84 24.29
N GLN A 331 -10.20 -6.70 23.86
CA GLN A 331 -9.06 -6.63 24.78
C GLN A 331 -8.54 -5.23 25.06
N LEU A 332 -8.66 -4.31 24.09
CA LEU A 332 -8.03 -2.98 24.19
C LEU A 332 -9.05 -1.83 24.22
N LYS A 333 -10.28 -2.05 23.71
CA LYS A 333 -11.29 -0.98 23.69
C LYS A 333 -11.61 -0.49 25.10
N GLY A 334 -11.53 0.84 25.29
CA GLY A 334 -11.85 1.49 26.56
C GLY A 334 -10.69 1.53 27.57
N LEU A 335 -9.51 0.98 27.24
CA LEU A 335 -8.32 1.09 28.08
C LEU A 335 -7.59 2.44 27.94
N GLY A 336 -7.86 3.20 26.87
CA GLY A 336 -7.25 4.51 26.59
C GLY A 336 -5.78 4.44 26.16
N VAL A 337 -5.29 3.27 25.77
CA VAL A 337 -3.86 3.03 25.45
C VAL A 337 -3.62 2.64 23.99
N ALA A 338 -4.68 2.47 23.20
CA ALA A 338 -4.57 2.15 21.79
C ALA A 338 -5.80 2.62 20.99
N SER A 339 -5.60 2.88 19.70
CA SER A 339 -6.63 3.09 18.69
C SER A 339 -6.25 2.38 17.39
N TRP A 340 -7.22 2.00 16.58
CA TRP A 340 -6.98 1.27 15.33
C TRP A 340 -7.98 1.60 14.27
N THR A 341 -7.56 1.42 13.01
CA THR A 341 -8.44 1.59 11.86
C THR A 341 -9.30 0.35 11.62
N LYS A 342 -10.49 0.55 11.04
CA LYS A 342 -11.41 -0.50 10.59
C LYS A 342 -11.62 -0.35 9.08
N PRO A 343 -10.70 -0.87 8.25
CA PRO A 343 -10.72 -0.64 6.81
C PRO A 343 -11.84 -1.43 6.13
N ASN A 344 -12.46 -0.84 5.10
CA ASN A 344 -13.42 -1.53 4.22
C ASN A 344 -12.73 -2.36 3.12
N GLY A 345 -11.40 -2.29 3.02
CA GLY A 345 -10.63 -2.98 2.00
C GLY A 345 -9.11 -2.94 2.25
N GLY A 346 -8.35 -3.38 1.26
CA GLY A 346 -6.90 -3.39 1.33
C GLY A 346 -6.33 -4.59 2.11
N TYR A 347 -5.12 -4.41 2.65
CA TYR A 347 -4.32 -5.50 3.21
C TYR A 347 -3.80 -5.23 4.63
N PHE A 348 -4.17 -4.08 5.24
CA PHE A 348 -3.57 -3.65 6.49
C PHE A 348 -4.58 -3.05 7.46
N ILE A 349 -4.24 -3.15 8.75
CA ILE A 349 -4.86 -2.42 9.85
C ILE A 349 -3.75 -1.58 10.48
N SER A 350 -3.99 -0.28 10.70
CA SER A 350 -3.09 0.59 11.45
C SER A 350 -3.50 0.58 12.92
N LEU A 351 -2.54 0.34 13.79
CA LEU A 351 -2.70 0.37 15.23
C LEU A 351 -1.78 1.46 15.79
N ASP A 352 -2.35 2.44 16.47
CA ASP A 352 -1.61 3.41 17.25
C ASP A 352 -1.70 3.04 18.73
N VAL A 353 -0.55 2.79 19.35
CA VAL A 353 -0.42 2.47 20.77
C VAL A 353 -0.04 3.73 21.57
N LEU A 354 0.00 3.63 22.89
CA LEU A 354 0.46 4.72 23.75
C LEU A 354 1.82 5.24 23.25
N GLU A 355 1.95 6.55 23.12
CA GLU A 355 3.17 7.21 22.63
C GLU A 355 4.42 6.69 23.34
N GLY A 356 5.49 6.36 22.60
CA GLY A 356 6.72 5.76 23.10
C GLY A 356 6.63 4.26 23.45
N CYS A 357 5.62 3.54 22.95
CA CYS A 357 5.43 2.12 23.23
C CYS A 357 5.57 1.19 22.00
N ALA A 358 5.55 1.70 20.77
CA ALA A 358 5.50 0.82 19.59
C ALA A 358 6.70 -0.11 19.46
N LYS A 359 7.92 0.39 19.72
CA LYS A 359 9.14 -0.43 19.73
C LYS A 359 9.07 -1.51 20.81
N ARG A 360 8.60 -1.14 22.02
CA ARG A 360 8.47 -2.10 23.13
C ARG A 360 7.43 -3.17 22.82
N VAL A 361 6.30 -2.81 22.22
CA VAL A 361 5.27 -3.76 21.77
C VAL A 361 5.85 -4.73 20.75
N THR A 362 6.55 -4.23 19.72
CA THR A 362 7.13 -5.11 18.68
C THR A 362 8.22 -6.03 19.25
N GLU A 363 9.01 -5.58 20.21
CA GLU A 363 9.98 -6.40 20.95
C GLU A 363 9.29 -7.53 21.73
N LEU A 364 8.24 -7.20 22.50
CA LEU A 364 7.46 -8.19 23.26
C LEU A 364 6.82 -9.21 22.34
N CYS A 365 6.26 -8.79 21.21
CA CYS A 365 5.72 -9.69 20.19
C CYS A 365 6.79 -10.65 19.65
N ALA A 366 7.97 -10.13 19.30
CA ALA A 366 9.09 -10.94 18.81
C ALA A 366 9.55 -11.99 19.84
N ASN A 367 9.65 -11.58 21.12
CA ASN A 367 10.01 -12.48 22.22
C ASN A 367 8.95 -13.56 22.48
N ALA A 368 7.69 -13.32 22.11
CA ALA A 368 6.60 -14.31 22.16
C ALA A 368 6.45 -15.12 20.86
N GLY A 369 7.39 -14.99 19.91
CA GLY A 369 7.40 -15.73 18.66
C GLY A 369 6.48 -15.17 17.57
N MET A 370 6.19 -13.87 17.61
CA MET A 370 5.38 -13.17 16.61
C MET A 370 6.17 -12.08 15.93
N THR A 371 6.31 -12.18 14.60
CA THR A 371 7.00 -11.18 13.78
C THR A 371 6.02 -10.11 13.27
N LEU A 372 6.36 -8.86 13.51
CA LEU A 372 5.69 -7.67 12.96
C LEU A 372 6.65 -6.89 12.05
N THR A 373 6.11 -5.97 11.26
CA THR A 373 6.92 -4.92 10.65
C THR A 373 7.61 -4.12 11.76
N PRO A 374 8.91 -3.79 11.65
CA PRO A 374 9.59 -3.00 12.65
C PRO A 374 8.87 -1.67 12.93
N ALA A 375 8.74 -1.28 14.19
CA ALA A 375 8.18 0.02 14.56
C ALA A 375 8.99 1.15 13.89
N GLY A 376 8.28 2.17 13.40
CA GLY A 376 8.88 3.26 12.63
C GLY A 376 8.98 3.02 11.12
N ALA A 377 8.87 1.79 10.61
CA ALA A 377 8.98 1.51 9.17
C ALA A 377 7.94 2.26 8.31
N THR A 378 6.81 2.64 8.90
CA THR A 378 5.75 3.41 8.23
C THR A 378 6.04 4.92 8.14
N TYR A 379 7.26 5.32 8.49
CA TYR A 379 7.74 6.71 8.47
C TYR A 379 9.06 6.83 7.69
N PRO A 380 9.34 8.01 7.09
CA PRO A 380 10.64 8.31 6.49
C PRO A 380 11.81 8.00 7.43
N TYR A 381 12.87 7.43 6.87
CA TYR A 381 14.09 7.04 7.61
C TYR A 381 13.87 5.99 8.72
N GLY A 382 12.69 5.37 8.78
CA GLY A 382 12.34 4.42 9.84
C GLY A 382 12.10 5.05 11.21
N ILE A 383 11.77 6.35 11.26
CA ILE A 383 11.63 7.11 12.49
C ILE A 383 10.19 7.61 12.64
N ASP A 384 9.42 6.94 13.49
CA ASP A 384 8.15 7.47 14.00
C ASP A 384 8.45 8.42 15.19
N PRO A 385 8.16 9.72 15.07
CA PRO A 385 8.47 10.67 16.15
C PRO A 385 7.73 10.38 17.46
N LYS A 386 6.58 9.73 17.38
CA LYS A 386 5.76 9.38 18.54
C LYS A 386 6.04 7.97 19.06
N ASP A 387 6.76 7.15 18.29
CA ASP A 387 6.94 5.73 18.60
C ASP A 387 5.61 5.05 19.00
N SER A 388 4.58 5.21 18.14
CA SER A 388 3.22 4.80 18.42
C SER A 388 2.59 3.91 17.34
N ASN A 389 3.03 4.02 16.07
CA ASN A 389 2.38 3.33 14.98
C ASN A 389 2.91 1.92 14.74
N ILE A 390 1.98 0.98 14.60
CA ILE A 390 2.23 -0.44 14.25
C ILE A 390 1.35 -0.83 13.08
N ARG A 391 1.97 -1.37 12.03
CA ARG A 391 1.28 -1.93 10.87
C ARG A 391 0.98 -3.41 11.09
N ILE A 392 -0.29 -3.80 11.02
CA ILE A 392 -0.76 -5.18 11.11
C ILE A 392 -1.12 -5.67 9.71
N ALA A 393 -0.60 -6.83 9.32
CA ALA A 393 -0.87 -7.47 8.03
C ALA A 393 -1.56 -8.85 8.22
N PRO A 394 -2.91 -8.91 8.25
CA PRO A 394 -3.64 -10.15 8.54
C PRO A 394 -3.65 -11.17 7.40
N SER A 395 -3.20 -10.80 6.19
CA SER A 395 -3.52 -11.51 4.96
C SER A 395 -2.88 -12.89 4.80
N PHE A 396 -1.69 -13.12 5.38
CA PHE A 396 -0.92 -14.34 5.13
C PHE A 396 -1.26 -15.53 6.04
N PRO A 397 -1.37 -15.40 7.39
CA PRO A 397 -1.63 -16.54 8.26
C PRO A 397 -3.05 -17.11 8.09
N SER A 398 -3.28 -18.33 8.59
CA SER A 398 -4.63 -18.89 8.76
C SER A 398 -5.42 -18.09 9.81
N VAL A 399 -6.75 -18.27 9.85
CA VAL A 399 -7.61 -17.62 10.85
C VAL A 399 -7.21 -17.98 12.28
N ASP A 400 -6.84 -19.25 12.53
CA ASP A 400 -6.40 -19.70 13.85
C ASP A 400 -5.07 -19.08 14.28
N GLU A 401 -4.10 -18.98 13.35
CA GLU A 401 -2.83 -18.32 13.60
C GLU A 401 -3.00 -16.84 13.84
N ILE A 402 -3.82 -16.15 13.02
CA ILE A 402 -4.07 -14.72 13.16
C ILE A 402 -4.78 -14.38 14.47
N THR A 403 -5.71 -15.23 14.93
CA THR A 403 -6.37 -15.07 16.23
C THR A 403 -5.37 -15.15 17.38
N LYS A 404 -4.46 -16.13 17.33
CA LYS A 404 -3.37 -16.25 18.33
C LYS A 404 -2.44 -15.06 18.29
N ALA A 405 -2.06 -14.62 17.09
CA ALA A 405 -1.20 -13.46 16.89
C ALA A 405 -1.85 -12.17 17.42
N ALA A 406 -3.13 -11.96 17.18
CA ALA A 406 -3.87 -10.80 17.69
C ALA A 406 -3.94 -10.81 19.22
N LYS A 407 -4.09 -11.97 19.86
CA LYS A 407 -4.02 -12.09 21.34
C LYS A 407 -2.65 -11.70 21.87
N VAL A 408 -1.56 -12.24 21.27
CA VAL A 408 -0.18 -11.86 21.66
C VAL A 408 0.01 -10.36 21.53
N LEU A 409 -0.44 -9.75 20.42
CA LEU A 409 -0.35 -8.31 20.20
C LEU A 409 -1.09 -7.52 21.28
N CYS A 410 -2.33 -7.88 21.59
CA CYS A 410 -3.12 -7.18 22.59
C CYS A 410 -2.48 -7.24 23.99
N VAL A 411 -1.95 -8.39 24.37
CA VAL A 411 -1.25 -8.57 25.65
C VAL A 411 0.05 -7.75 25.67
N ALA A 412 0.80 -7.73 24.56
CA ALA A 412 2.01 -6.92 24.43
C ALA A 412 1.71 -5.41 24.53
N VAL A 413 0.59 -4.94 23.96
CA VAL A 413 0.14 -3.54 24.06
C VAL A 413 -0.21 -3.19 25.51
N LYS A 414 -1.00 -4.03 26.18
CA LYS A 414 -1.33 -3.83 27.61
C LYS A 414 -0.06 -3.79 28.47
N TYR A 415 0.84 -4.75 28.25
CA TYR A 415 2.11 -4.84 28.98
C TYR A 415 2.96 -3.58 28.83
N ALA A 416 3.24 -3.16 27.59
CA ALA A 416 4.07 -1.98 27.32
C ALA A 416 3.45 -0.69 27.88
N ALA A 417 2.12 -0.55 27.77
CA ALA A 417 1.42 0.62 28.29
C ALA A 417 1.48 0.68 29.83
N LEU A 418 1.18 -0.42 30.52
CA LEU A 418 1.25 -0.49 31.98
C LEU A 418 2.66 -0.29 32.50
N GLU A 419 3.67 -0.96 31.89
CA GLU A 419 5.08 -0.78 32.20
C GLU A 419 5.48 0.70 32.14
N LYS A 420 5.05 1.40 31.10
CA LYS A 420 5.34 2.84 30.93
C LYS A 420 4.61 3.73 31.95
N ILE A 421 3.31 3.49 32.16
CA ILE A 421 2.50 4.32 33.08
C ILE A 421 2.99 4.20 34.52
N ILE A 422 3.37 2.99 34.96
CA ILE A 422 3.84 2.75 36.33
C ILE A 422 5.21 3.38 36.59
N ASN A 423 6.06 3.45 35.55
CA ASN A 423 7.43 3.99 35.69
C ASN A 423 7.53 5.51 35.49
N ASN A 424 6.44 6.14 35.03
CA ASN A 424 6.35 7.63 34.96
C ASN A 424 5.70 8.20 36.23
#